data_dfdbb8089e7697566c00e80001233f5c
#
_entry.id   dfdbb8089e7697566c00e80001233f5c
#
_cell.length_a   1.000
_cell.length_b   1.000
_cell.length_c   1.000
_cell.angle_alpha   90.00
_cell.angle_beta   90.00
_cell.angle_gamma   90.00
#
_symmetry.space_group_name_H-M   'P 1'
#
loop_
_entity.id
_entity.type
_entity.pdbx_description
1 polymer ?
#
loop_
_entity_poly.entity_id
_entity_poly.type
_entity_poly.pdbx_seq_one_letter_code
_entity_poly.pdbx_strand_id
1 'polypeptide(L)'
;MVLRRTLRGLLGACLLLLAASSARAADLAQIKARGSLRVLASADEDAAWFAQQASDSPGFEREVLEGFSRIQKLRFEAVPVARWEDAIPMLLREEGDVLGGISATRERRQKVDFSVELLPARSVVVTSRPHPSIRSLAALRRARLVIVASTTWAEALDKAGIPTASAAHVDGLAAAIEALRARRADATVIGVVDFFLQRRKQPELEAGLPLGEPLSSAWAVRKGSPELLAALDAYLGQLRHSSNWSRLLVKYFGADAPAILRP
;
A
#
# COMPACT_ATOMS: atom_id res chain seq x y z
N MET A 1 41.25 26.42 -67.17
CA MET A 1 39.79 26.17 -67.27
C MET A 1 39.57 24.84 -66.61
N VAL A 2 38.76 24.67 -65.60
CA VAL A 2 38.53 23.56 -64.67
C VAL A 2 39.08 23.93 -63.31
N LEU A 3 38.28 24.64 -62.52
CA LEU A 3 38.32 24.59 -61.04
C LEU A 3 37.07 25.28 -60.47
N ARG A 4 35.94 24.59 -60.46
CA ARG A 4 34.72 24.96 -59.72
C ARG A 4 33.75 23.79 -59.66
N ARG A 5 33.95 22.83 -58.78
CA ARG A 5 32.92 21.83 -58.37
C ARG A 5 33.47 20.95 -57.25
N THR A 6 33.58 21.43 -56.04
CA THR A 6 33.61 20.58 -54.83
C THR A 6 33.46 21.46 -53.59
N LEU A 7 32.29 22.02 -53.34
CA LEU A 7 31.97 22.60 -52.03
C LEU A 7 30.45 22.66 -51.84
N ARG A 8 29.81 21.52 -51.93
CA ARG A 8 28.40 21.35 -51.54
C ARG A 8 28.12 19.92 -51.01
N GLY A 9 28.82 19.50 -49.99
CA GLY A 9 28.63 18.16 -49.47
C GLY A 9 28.94 18.00 -47.97
N LEU A 10 28.97 19.09 -47.19
CA LEU A 10 29.37 19.02 -45.77
C LEU A 10 28.45 19.79 -44.81
N LEU A 11 27.19 20.00 -45.17
CA LEU A 11 26.19 20.70 -44.33
C LEU A 11 24.93 19.87 -44.07
N GLY A 12 24.98 18.55 -44.17
CA GLY A 12 23.82 17.67 -44.00
C GLY A 12 23.89 16.64 -42.86
N ALA A 13 24.97 16.64 -42.10
CA ALA A 13 25.17 15.55 -41.11
C ALA A 13 25.17 15.99 -39.63
N CYS A 14 24.68 17.19 -39.30
CA CYS A 14 24.72 17.72 -37.92
C CYS A 14 23.36 18.02 -37.30
N LEU A 15 22.26 17.41 -37.72
CA LEU A 15 20.91 17.72 -37.16
C LEU A 15 20.03 16.48 -36.95
N LEU A 16 20.59 15.40 -36.42
CA LEU A 16 19.81 14.23 -35.97
C LEU A 16 20.35 13.60 -34.67
N LEU A 17 20.91 14.43 -33.79
CA LEU A 17 21.13 14.11 -32.39
C LEU A 17 20.08 14.81 -31.52
N LEU A 18 18.84 14.80 -31.97
CA LEU A 18 17.70 15.15 -31.11
C LEU A 18 17.28 13.94 -30.32
N ALA A 19 17.77 13.94 -29.09
CA ALA A 19 16.98 13.60 -27.92
C ALA A 19 16.11 12.34 -28.05
N ALA A 20 16.72 11.17 -27.98
CA ALA A 20 16.10 10.12 -27.18
C ALA A 20 16.08 10.62 -25.73
N SER A 21 15.22 11.58 -25.41
CA SER A 21 14.75 11.80 -24.07
C SER A 21 14.03 10.51 -23.70
N SER A 22 14.79 9.55 -23.15
CA SER A 22 14.20 8.48 -22.37
C SER A 22 13.15 9.19 -21.52
N ALA A 23 11.88 8.85 -21.68
CA ALA A 23 10.82 9.29 -20.80
C ALA A 23 11.21 8.79 -19.40
N ARG A 24 12.07 9.57 -18.71
CA ARG A 24 12.43 9.30 -17.33
C ARG A 24 11.13 9.51 -16.57
N ALA A 25 10.71 8.48 -15.86
CA ALA A 25 9.63 8.61 -14.90
C ALA A 25 9.84 9.88 -14.07
N ALA A 26 8.77 10.59 -13.76
CA ALA A 26 8.85 11.83 -12.98
C ALA A 26 9.58 11.54 -11.66
N ASP A 27 10.84 11.96 -11.57
CA ASP A 27 11.63 11.83 -10.37
C ASP A 27 11.42 13.04 -9.45
N LEU A 28 11.98 13.05 -8.28
CA LEU A 28 11.76 14.06 -7.24
C LEU A 28 11.97 15.49 -7.76
N ALA A 29 12.95 15.71 -8.62
CA ALA A 29 13.20 17.02 -9.21
C ALA A 29 12.00 17.54 -10.04
N GLN A 30 11.34 16.69 -10.83
CA GLN A 30 10.17 17.06 -11.62
C GLN A 30 8.94 17.29 -10.73
N ILE A 31 8.79 16.47 -9.67
CA ILE A 31 7.73 16.65 -8.66
C ILE A 31 7.89 18.00 -7.96
N LYS A 32 9.12 18.36 -7.57
CA LYS A 32 9.45 19.66 -6.98
C LYS A 32 9.17 20.83 -7.94
N ALA A 33 9.50 20.69 -9.21
CA ALA A 33 9.20 21.71 -10.22
C ALA A 33 7.68 21.93 -10.39
N ARG A 34 6.86 20.87 -10.28
CA ARG A 34 5.40 20.95 -10.29
C ARG A 34 4.82 21.52 -8.99
N GLY A 35 5.51 21.38 -7.88
CA GLY A 35 5.13 21.88 -6.56
C GLY A 35 4.10 21.02 -5.81
N SER A 36 3.79 19.81 -6.29
CA SER A 36 2.83 18.90 -5.63
C SER A 36 3.25 17.44 -5.71
N LEU A 37 2.91 16.68 -4.65
CA LEU A 37 3.01 15.23 -4.59
C LEU A 37 1.63 14.63 -4.76
N ARG A 38 1.43 13.85 -5.82
CA ARG A 38 0.19 13.15 -6.12
C ARG A 38 0.25 11.72 -5.59
N VAL A 39 -0.66 11.39 -4.68
CA VAL A 39 -0.70 10.08 -4.02
C VAL A 39 -1.95 9.33 -4.42
N LEU A 40 -1.75 8.19 -5.08
CA LEU A 40 -2.82 7.24 -5.43
C LEU A 40 -3.21 6.44 -4.18
N ALA A 41 -4.48 6.43 -3.84
CA ALA A 41 -5.05 5.62 -2.77
C ALA A 41 -6.45 5.12 -3.15
N SER A 42 -6.88 3.98 -2.63
CA SER A 42 -8.22 3.44 -2.91
C SER A 42 -9.30 4.45 -2.53
N ALA A 43 -10.29 4.64 -3.40
CA ALA A 43 -11.43 5.52 -3.12
C ALA A 43 -12.28 5.01 -1.94
N ASP A 44 -12.31 3.70 -1.73
CA ASP A 44 -13.07 3.01 -0.67
C ASP A 44 -12.22 2.68 0.56
N GLU A 45 -11.02 3.32 0.70
CA GLU A 45 -10.13 3.08 1.82
C GLU A 45 -10.77 3.49 3.16
N ASP A 46 -10.47 2.75 4.23
CA ASP A 46 -10.88 3.15 5.57
C ASP A 46 -10.30 4.54 5.91
N ALA A 47 -11.16 5.47 6.31
CA ALA A 47 -10.73 6.85 6.59
C ALA A 47 -9.69 6.93 7.73
N ALA A 48 -9.62 5.95 8.63
CA ALA A 48 -8.57 5.89 9.64
C ALA A 48 -7.21 5.45 9.06
N TRP A 49 -7.21 4.85 7.86
CA TRP A 49 -6.01 4.58 7.09
C TRP A 49 -5.68 5.75 6.15
N PHE A 50 -6.62 6.14 5.28
CA PHE A 50 -6.42 7.20 4.31
C PHE A 50 -7.74 7.91 3.97
N ALA A 51 -8.01 9.07 4.57
CA ALA A 51 -9.15 9.89 4.20
C ALA A 51 -8.90 10.59 2.85
N GLN A 52 -9.81 10.46 1.90
CA GLN A 52 -9.67 11.08 0.57
C GLN A 52 -9.70 12.62 0.64
N GLN A 53 -10.47 13.19 1.57
CA GLN A 53 -10.55 14.63 1.78
C GLN A 53 -9.67 15.08 2.92
N ALA A 54 -9.21 16.33 2.87
CA ALA A 54 -8.48 16.94 3.96
C ALA A 54 -9.37 17.04 5.21
N SER A 55 -8.85 16.61 6.36
CA SER A 55 -9.56 16.64 7.64
C SER A 55 -8.57 16.69 8.81
N ASP A 56 -9.06 16.99 10.02
CA ASP A 56 -8.26 16.92 11.25
C ASP A 56 -7.85 15.48 11.62
N SER A 57 -8.50 14.49 10.99
CA SER A 57 -8.17 13.08 11.11
C SER A 57 -7.91 12.47 9.72
N PRO A 58 -6.74 12.76 9.12
CA PRO A 58 -6.48 12.40 7.72
C PRO A 58 -6.29 10.90 7.49
N GLY A 59 -6.17 10.11 8.53
CA GLY A 59 -5.78 8.70 8.45
C GLY A 59 -4.28 8.51 8.58
N PHE A 60 -3.88 7.32 9.03
CA PHE A 60 -2.47 7.02 9.36
C PHE A 60 -1.54 7.27 8.17
N GLU A 61 -1.79 6.59 7.06
CA GLU A 61 -0.91 6.66 5.89
C GLU A 61 -0.88 8.06 5.29
N ARG A 62 -2.04 8.71 5.18
CA ARG A 62 -2.12 10.08 4.69
C ARG A 62 -1.36 11.04 5.58
N GLU A 63 -1.47 10.97 6.91
CA GLU A 63 -0.73 11.84 7.83
C GLU A 63 0.79 11.67 7.68
N VAL A 64 1.25 10.43 7.45
CA VAL A 64 2.67 10.14 7.19
C VAL A 64 3.10 10.76 5.85
N LEU A 65 2.34 10.59 4.78
CA LEU A 65 2.65 11.14 3.44
C LEU A 65 2.53 12.67 3.39
N GLU A 66 1.58 13.27 4.09
CA GLU A 66 1.51 14.73 4.26
C GLU A 66 2.73 15.26 5.01
N GLY A 67 3.25 14.48 5.99
CA GLY A 67 4.51 14.77 6.67
C GLY A 67 5.70 14.81 5.71
N PHE A 68 5.81 13.83 4.83
CA PHE A 68 6.82 13.81 3.75
C PHE A 68 6.67 15.02 2.83
N SER A 69 5.45 15.31 2.38
CA SER A 69 5.17 16.45 1.48
C SER A 69 5.60 17.77 2.10
N ARG A 70 5.31 18.00 3.39
CA ARG A 70 5.74 19.21 4.12
C ARG A 70 7.26 19.35 4.17
N ILE A 71 7.99 18.27 4.44
CA ILE A 71 9.46 18.29 4.46
C ILE A 71 10.03 18.61 3.08
N GLN A 72 9.42 18.06 2.02
CA GLN A 72 9.81 18.33 0.64
C GLN A 72 9.31 19.68 0.10
N LYS A 73 8.53 20.45 0.90
CA LYS A 73 7.86 21.72 0.51
C LYS A 73 6.92 21.52 -0.69
N LEU A 74 6.20 20.42 -0.70
CA LEU A 74 5.23 20.06 -1.73
C LEU A 74 3.80 20.18 -1.19
N ARG A 75 2.86 20.56 -2.05
CA ARG A 75 1.43 20.42 -1.77
C ARG A 75 1.05 18.94 -1.90
N PHE A 76 0.30 18.43 -0.95
CA PHE A 76 -0.23 17.07 -1.01
C PHE A 76 -1.51 17.02 -1.85
N GLU A 77 -1.60 16.05 -2.75
CA GLU A 77 -2.77 15.79 -3.58
C GLU A 77 -3.15 14.30 -3.49
N ALA A 78 -4.33 14.00 -2.93
CA ALA A 78 -4.89 12.67 -2.98
C ALA A 78 -5.53 12.43 -4.36
N VAL A 79 -5.20 11.31 -4.99
CA VAL A 79 -5.76 10.85 -6.26
C VAL A 79 -6.52 9.56 -6.02
N PRO A 80 -7.85 9.56 -6.04
CA PRO A 80 -8.65 8.38 -5.74
C PRO A 80 -8.54 7.33 -6.85
N VAL A 81 -8.32 6.09 -6.46
CA VAL A 81 -8.34 4.91 -7.33
C VAL A 81 -9.68 4.23 -7.16
N ALA A 82 -10.54 4.29 -8.16
CA ALA A 82 -11.90 3.75 -8.09
C ALA A 82 -11.93 2.21 -8.06
N ARG A 83 -11.03 1.56 -8.79
CA ARG A 83 -10.87 0.09 -8.81
C ARG A 83 -9.41 -0.24 -8.51
N TRP A 84 -9.19 -1.07 -7.51
CA TRP A 84 -7.83 -1.35 -7.02
C TRP A 84 -6.91 -1.97 -8.07
N GLU A 85 -7.44 -2.75 -9.00
CA GLU A 85 -6.69 -3.30 -10.12
C GLU A 85 -6.09 -2.22 -11.05
N ASP A 86 -6.65 -1.01 -11.06
CA ASP A 86 -6.14 0.12 -11.84
C ASP A 86 -5.00 0.88 -11.15
N ALA A 87 -4.72 0.62 -9.87
CA ALA A 87 -3.75 1.38 -9.07
C ALA A 87 -2.34 1.41 -9.68
N ILE A 88 -1.77 0.24 -9.99
CA ILE A 88 -0.45 0.15 -10.64
C ILE A 88 -0.51 0.69 -12.08
N PRO A 89 -1.48 0.36 -12.93
CA PRO A 89 -1.67 1.00 -14.24
C PRO A 89 -1.71 2.53 -14.16
N MET A 90 -2.45 3.14 -13.23
CA MET A 90 -2.51 4.60 -13.04
C MET A 90 -1.14 5.18 -12.66
N LEU A 91 -0.41 4.52 -11.75
CA LEU A 91 0.95 4.92 -11.38
C LEU A 91 1.88 4.91 -12.62
N LEU A 92 1.80 3.86 -13.44
CA LEU A 92 2.62 3.72 -14.66
C LEU A 92 2.25 4.74 -15.74
N ARG A 93 0.99 5.22 -15.79
CA ARG A 93 0.54 6.31 -16.68
C ARG A 93 0.79 7.70 -16.12
N GLU A 94 1.54 7.82 -15.01
CA GLU A 94 1.88 9.09 -14.37
C GLU A 94 0.67 9.89 -13.83
N GLU A 95 -0.43 9.21 -13.51
CA GLU A 95 -1.59 9.83 -12.88
C GLU A 95 -1.34 10.14 -11.39
N GLY A 96 -0.36 9.47 -10.78
CA GLY A 96 0.19 9.75 -9.46
C GLY A 96 1.70 9.57 -9.43
N ASP A 97 2.32 9.99 -8.34
CA ASP A 97 3.77 9.88 -8.12
C ASP A 97 4.10 8.74 -7.16
N VAL A 98 3.24 8.54 -6.18
CA VAL A 98 3.32 7.49 -5.16
C VAL A 98 1.99 6.74 -5.13
N LEU A 99 2.03 5.42 -5.05
CA LEU A 99 0.89 4.59 -4.71
C LEU A 99 0.99 4.22 -3.23
N GLY A 100 -0.05 4.51 -2.48
CA GLY A 100 -0.19 4.27 -1.05
C GLY A 100 -0.01 2.79 -0.67
N GLY A 101 0.10 2.52 0.63
CA GLY A 101 0.54 1.25 1.22
C GLY A 101 -0.02 0.00 0.61
N ILE A 102 0.68 -0.53 -0.34
CA ILE A 102 0.35 -1.74 -1.07
C ILE A 102 1.31 -2.87 -0.68
N SER A 103 0.82 -4.10 -0.56
CA SER A 103 1.67 -5.26 -0.28
C SER A 103 2.73 -5.44 -1.35
N ALA A 104 4.00 -5.45 -0.96
CA ALA A 104 5.18 -5.54 -1.82
C ALA A 104 5.42 -6.98 -2.30
N THR A 105 4.51 -7.55 -3.09
CA THR A 105 4.62 -8.90 -3.62
C THR A 105 5.70 -9.00 -4.70
N ARG A 106 6.22 -10.22 -4.94
CA ARG A 106 7.21 -10.49 -5.99
C ARG A 106 6.71 -10.05 -7.37
N GLU A 107 5.44 -10.29 -7.69
CA GLU A 107 4.85 -9.90 -8.97
C GLU A 107 4.83 -8.37 -9.14
N ARG A 108 4.41 -7.63 -8.10
CA ARG A 108 4.35 -6.17 -8.13
C ARG A 108 5.73 -5.54 -8.24
N ARG A 109 6.75 -6.12 -7.59
CA ARG A 109 8.16 -5.71 -7.71
C ARG A 109 8.73 -5.83 -9.12
N GLN A 110 8.14 -6.63 -9.98
CA GLN A 110 8.52 -6.68 -11.40
C GLN A 110 8.07 -5.42 -12.15
N LYS A 111 6.98 -4.78 -11.71
CA LYS A 111 6.33 -3.64 -12.39
C LYS A 111 6.75 -2.28 -11.80
N VAL A 112 6.93 -2.20 -10.50
CA VAL A 112 7.20 -0.96 -9.75
C VAL A 112 8.30 -1.18 -8.72
N ASP A 113 8.89 -0.08 -8.21
CA ASP A 113 9.81 -0.12 -7.09
C ASP A 113 9.08 0.22 -5.79
N PHE A 114 9.58 -0.28 -4.67
CA PHE A 114 8.95 -0.13 -3.36
C PHE A 114 9.89 0.55 -2.38
N SER A 115 9.35 1.45 -1.57
CA SER A 115 10.06 1.98 -0.41
C SER A 115 10.43 0.88 0.59
N VAL A 116 11.22 1.22 1.60
CA VAL A 116 11.30 0.42 2.82
C VAL A 116 9.91 0.21 3.40
N GLU A 117 9.74 -0.86 4.16
CA GLU A 117 8.47 -1.22 4.78
C GLU A 117 7.85 -0.04 5.54
N LEU A 118 6.57 0.26 5.30
CA LEU A 118 5.77 1.18 6.11
C LEU A 118 5.25 0.47 7.36
N LEU A 119 4.54 -0.64 7.16
CA LEU A 119 4.01 -1.52 8.19
C LEU A 119 4.05 -2.99 7.73
N PRO A 120 4.05 -3.97 8.67
CA PRO A 120 3.93 -5.37 8.27
C PRO A 120 2.56 -5.64 7.62
N ALA A 121 2.57 -6.38 6.51
CA ALA A 121 1.38 -6.82 5.78
C ALA A 121 1.13 -8.32 6.03
N ARG A 122 0.97 -8.70 7.28
CA ARG A 122 0.69 -10.09 7.68
C ARG A 122 -0.81 -10.32 7.70
N SER A 123 -1.23 -11.48 7.23
CA SER A 123 -2.61 -11.95 7.44
C SER A 123 -2.75 -12.58 8.83
N VAL A 124 -3.90 -12.39 9.46
CA VAL A 124 -4.20 -12.92 10.77
C VAL A 124 -5.62 -13.48 10.81
N VAL A 125 -5.79 -14.62 11.47
CA VAL A 125 -7.11 -15.17 11.75
C VAL A 125 -7.79 -14.30 12.80
N VAL A 126 -9.02 -13.89 12.54
CA VAL A 126 -9.82 -13.06 13.45
C VAL A 126 -11.10 -13.77 13.81
N THR A 127 -11.42 -13.77 15.10
CA THR A 127 -12.68 -14.24 15.69
C THR A 127 -13.37 -13.09 16.41
N SER A 128 -14.64 -13.27 16.78
CA SER A 128 -15.39 -12.32 17.61
C SER A 128 -15.88 -13.02 18.88
N ARG A 129 -15.58 -12.42 20.05
CA ARG A 129 -16.09 -12.97 21.33
C ARG A 129 -17.61 -13.19 21.29
N PRO A 130 -18.15 -14.24 21.91
CA PRO A 130 -17.49 -15.17 22.84
C PRO A 130 -16.73 -16.32 22.16
N HIS A 131 -16.61 -16.38 20.83
CA HIS A 131 -15.80 -17.40 20.18
C HIS A 131 -14.32 -17.22 20.56
N PRO A 132 -13.62 -18.27 21.07
CA PRO A 132 -12.22 -18.14 21.42
C PRO A 132 -11.34 -17.87 20.21
N SER A 133 -10.21 -17.19 20.40
CA SER A 133 -9.26 -16.97 19.31
C SER A 133 -8.68 -18.29 18.79
N ILE A 134 -8.65 -18.45 17.47
CA ILE A 134 -8.12 -19.65 16.80
C ILE A 134 -6.61 -19.48 16.62
N ARG A 135 -5.83 -20.39 17.26
CA ARG A 135 -4.36 -20.31 17.30
C ARG A 135 -3.65 -21.49 16.63
N SER A 136 -4.39 -22.38 15.94
CA SER A 136 -3.80 -23.51 15.21
C SER A 136 -4.52 -23.79 13.90
N LEU A 137 -3.79 -24.31 12.90
CA LEU A 137 -4.38 -24.73 11.63
C LEU A 137 -5.43 -25.83 11.82
N ALA A 138 -5.25 -26.73 12.80
CA ALA A 138 -6.20 -27.80 13.09
C ALA A 138 -7.55 -27.24 13.59
N ALA A 139 -7.53 -26.19 14.39
CA ALA A 139 -8.76 -25.51 14.83
C ALA A 139 -9.38 -24.71 13.65
N LEU A 140 -8.56 -24.04 12.84
CA LEU A 140 -9.03 -23.28 11.71
C LEU A 140 -9.74 -24.13 10.65
N ARG A 141 -9.24 -25.34 10.40
CA ARG A 141 -9.88 -26.31 9.47
C ARG A 141 -11.29 -26.73 9.88
N ARG A 142 -11.65 -26.59 11.15
CA ARG A 142 -12.97 -26.96 11.68
C ARG A 142 -13.91 -25.78 11.84
N ALA A 143 -13.39 -24.56 11.68
CA ALA A 143 -14.16 -23.34 11.82
C ALA A 143 -15.03 -23.07 10.58
N ARG A 144 -16.20 -22.49 10.79
CA ARG A 144 -16.99 -21.90 9.71
C ARG A 144 -16.32 -20.60 9.28
N LEU A 145 -15.76 -20.58 8.07
CA LEU A 145 -15.01 -19.44 7.57
C LEU A 145 -15.89 -18.52 6.73
N VAL A 146 -15.66 -17.22 6.88
CA VAL A 146 -16.07 -16.20 5.92
C VAL A 146 -14.81 -15.56 5.35
N ILE A 147 -14.75 -15.40 4.02
CA ILE A 147 -13.57 -14.86 3.34
C ILE A 147 -13.96 -13.76 2.36
N VAL A 148 -13.06 -12.79 2.22
CA VAL A 148 -13.15 -11.77 1.17
C VAL A 148 -12.40 -12.30 -0.03
N ALA A 149 -13.11 -12.56 -1.12
CA ALA A 149 -12.54 -13.13 -2.34
C ALA A 149 -11.51 -12.19 -2.98
N SER A 150 -10.61 -12.76 -3.80
CA SER A 150 -9.60 -12.03 -4.58
C SER A 150 -8.64 -11.16 -3.74
N THR A 151 -8.40 -11.57 -2.49
CA THR A 151 -7.47 -10.89 -1.57
C THR A 151 -6.25 -11.76 -1.27
N THR A 152 -5.15 -11.13 -0.86
CA THR A 152 -3.98 -11.84 -0.32
C THR A 152 -4.32 -12.63 0.95
N TRP A 153 -5.42 -12.30 1.62
CA TRP A 153 -5.92 -13.01 2.80
C TRP A 153 -6.50 -14.38 2.44
N ALA A 154 -7.29 -14.44 1.34
CA ALA A 154 -7.80 -15.71 0.80
C ALA A 154 -6.64 -16.59 0.30
N GLU A 155 -5.67 -16.00 -0.41
CA GLU A 155 -4.47 -16.71 -0.84
C GLU A 155 -3.66 -17.29 0.34
N ALA A 156 -3.60 -16.58 1.48
CA ALA A 156 -2.90 -17.05 2.67
C ALA A 156 -3.57 -18.31 3.26
N LEU A 157 -4.90 -18.41 3.19
CA LEU A 157 -5.64 -19.64 3.57
C LEU A 157 -5.30 -20.81 2.64
N ASP A 158 -5.34 -20.58 1.32
CA ASP A 158 -5.04 -21.61 0.32
C ASP A 158 -3.61 -22.14 0.46
N LYS A 159 -2.63 -21.23 0.65
CA LYS A 159 -1.22 -21.60 0.92
C LYS A 159 -1.03 -22.36 2.22
N ALA A 160 -1.88 -22.11 3.23
CA ALA A 160 -1.89 -22.86 4.49
C ALA A 160 -2.63 -24.21 4.39
N GLY A 161 -3.13 -24.58 3.22
CA GLY A 161 -3.88 -25.81 2.98
C GLY A 161 -5.24 -25.83 3.70
N ILE A 162 -5.85 -24.66 3.86
CA ILE A 162 -7.21 -24.51 4.39
C ILE A 162 -8.19 -24.47 3.22
N PRO A 163 -9.15 -25.41 3.11
CA PRO A 163 -10.12 -25.39 2.03
C PRO A 163 -10.99 -24.15 2.06
N THR A 164 -10.93 -23.33 1.01
CA THR A 164 -11.75 -22.12 0.88
C THR A 164 -13.06 -22.36 0.14
N ALA A 165 -13.19 -23.47 -0.56
CA ALA A 165 -14.38 -23.81 -1.36
C ALA A 165 -15.68 -23.96 -0.52
N SER A 166 -15.58 -24.30 0.75
CA SER A 166 -16.71 -24.40 1.69
C SER A 166 -16.94 -23.15 2.53
N ALA A 167 -16.08 -22.15 2.40
CA ALA A 167 -16.21 -20.89 3.12
C ALA A 167 -17.29 -20.01 2.51
N ALA A 168 -17.96 -19.21 3.33
CA ALA A 168 -18.84 -18.17 2.82
C ALA A 168 -18.00 -17.05 2.17
N HIS A 169 -18.33 -16.66 0.95
CA HIS A 169 -17.67 -15.55 0.25
C HIS A 169 -18.46 -14.26 0.42
N VAL A 170 -17.77 -13.15 0.65
CA VAL A 170 -18.36 -11.81 0.81
C VAL A 170 -17.56 -10.77 0.04
N ASP A 171 -18.20 -9.66 -0.30
CA ASP A 171 -17.64 -8.63 -1.18
C ASP A 171 -16.73 -7.61 -0.45
N GLY A 172 -16.45 -7.80 0.83
CA GLY A 172 -15.55 -6.87 1.53
C GLY A 172 -15.42 -7.11 3.01
N LEU A 173 -14.49 -6.36 3.60
CA LEU A 173 -14.13 -6.47 5.01
C LEU A 173 -15.32 -6.22 5.94
N ALA A 174 -16.16 -5.23 5.67
CA ALA A 174 -17.31 -4.91 6.51
C ALA A 174 -18.30 -6.08 6.59
N ALA A 175 -18.58 -6.75 5.47
CA ALA A 175 -19.44 -7.92 5.42
C ALA A 175 -18.85 -9.13 6.15
N ALA A 176 -17.51 -9.33 6.07
CA ALA A 176 -16.83 -10.38 6.80
C ALA A 176 -16.90 -10.18 8.33
N ILE A 177 -16.66 -8.96 8.78
CA ILE A 177 -16.76 -8.59 10.20
C ILE A 177 -18.20 -8.75 10.72
N GLU A 178 -19.19 -8.30 9.94
CA GLU A 178 -20.60 -8.45 10.30
C GLU A 178 -21.03 -9.93 10.39
N ALA A 179 -20.48 -10.79 9.52
CA ALA A 179 -20.74 -12.24 9.62
C ALA A 179 -20.21 -12.85 10.93
N LEU A 180 -19.06 -12.39 11.43
CA LEU A 180 -18.53 -12.80 12.74
C LEU A 180 -19.43 -12.32 13.86
N ARG A 181 -19.83 -11.05 13.85
CA ARG A 181 -20.69 -10.46 14.90
C ARG A 181 -22.06 -11.12 14.95
N ALA A 182 -22.64 -11.39 13.80
CA ALA A 182 -23.92 -12.10 13.67
C ALA A 182 -23.79 -13.62 13.92
N ARG A 183 -22.59 -14.13 14.25
CA ARG A 183 -22.30 -15.56 14.47
C ARG A 183 -22.66 -16.46 13.29
N ARG A 184 -22.66 -15.90 12.08
CA ARG A 184 -22.82 -16.65 10.81
C ARG A 184 -21.53 -17.37 10.43
N ALA A 185 -20.37 -16.87 10.91
CA ALA A 185 -19.08 -17.49 10.79
C ALA A 185 -18.34 -17.46 12.14
N ASP A 186 -17.37 -18.36 12.29
CA ASP A 186 -16.53 -18.47 13.48
C ASP A 186 -15.25 -17.66 13.34
N ALA A 187 -14.72 -17.57 12.11
CA ALA A 187 -13.50 -16.85 11.83
C ALA A 187 -13.47 -16.25 10.41
N THR A 188 -12.63 -15.22 10.28
CA THR A 188 -12.17 -14.68 8.99
C THR A 188 -10.66 -14.52 9.01
N VAL A 189 -10.06 -14.21 7.85
CA VAL A 189 -8.65 -13.82 7.74
C VAL A 189 -8.58 -12.45 7.11
N ILE A 190 -7.87 -11.53 7.77
CA ILE A 190 -7.67 -10.15 7.31
C ILE A 190 -6.23 -9.70 7.57
N GLY A 191 -5.84 -8.54 7.04
CA GLY A 191 -4.57 -7.93 7.34
C GLY A 191 -4.46 -7.51 8.81
N VAL A 192 -3.26 -7.59 9.39
CA VAL A 192 -3.03 -7.19 10.79
C VAL A 192 -3.36 -5.72 11.02
N VAL A 193 -3.11 -4.86 10.04
CA VAL A 193 -3.45 -3.43 10.09
C VAL A 193 -4.97 -3.26 10.13
N ASP A 194 -5.69 -3.94 9.22
CA ASP A 194 -7.15 -3.93 9.18
C ASP A 194 -7.75 -4.43 10.49
N PHE A 195 -7.17 -5.48 11.08
CA PHE A 195 -7.58 -5.98 12.39
C PHE A 195 -7.53 -4.87 13.45
N PHE A 196 -6.44 -4.10 13.55
CA PHE A 196 -6.33 -3.03 14.54
C PHE A 196 -7.35 -1.91 14.28
N LEU A 197 -7.56 -1.51 13.03
CA LEU A 197 -8.57 -0.51 12.67
C LEU A 197 -9.98 -0.99 13.03
N GLN A 198 -10.31 -2.25 12.75
CA GLN A 198 -11.61 -2.82 13.08
C GLN A 198 -11.80 -3.04 14.57
N ARG A 199 -10.76 -3.49 15.29
CA ARG A 199 -10.81 -3.69 16.75
C ARG A 199 -11.11 -2.42 17.54
N ARG A 200 -10.70 -1.25 17.03
CA ARG A 200 -11.05 0.03 17.64
C ARG A 200 -12.56 0.33 17.59
N LYS A 201 -13.21 -0.09 16.52
CA LYS A 201 -14.66 0.06 16.32
C LYS A 201 -15.43 -1.06 17.02
N GLN A 202 -14.80 -2.22 17.20
CA GLN A 202 -15.39 -3.49 17.65
C GLN A 202 -14.41 -4.22 18.57
N PRO A 203 -14.40 -3.85 19.89
CA PRO A 203 -13.43 -4.38 20.86
C PRO A 203 -13.55 -5.89 21.15
N GLU A 204 -14.64 -6.52 20.68
CA GLU A 204 -14.85 -7.96 20.77
C GLU A 204 -14.00 -8.78 19.79
N LEU A 205 -13.39 -8.16 18.78
CA LEU A 205 -12.53 -8.86 17.82
C LEU A 205 -11.22 -9.29 18.46
N GLU A 206 -10.81 -10.52 18.20
CA GLU A 206 -9.57 -11.12 18.70
C GLU A 206 -8.73 -11.66 17.55
N ALA A 207 -7.43 -11.34 17.58
CA ALA A 207 -6.45 -11.92 16.67
C ALA A 207 -6.00 -13.28 17.17
N GLY A 208 -5.87 -14.22 16.26
CA GLY A 208 -5.40 -15.58 16.49
C GLY A 208 -4.12 -15.90 15.73
N LEU A 209 -4.16 -17.00 14.97
CA LEU A 209 -3.03 -17.51 14.19
C LEU A 209 -2.63 -16.55 13.07
N PRO A 210 -1.36 -16.11 12.98
CA PRO A 210 -0.85 -15.45 11.78
C PRO A 210 -0.75 -16.45 10.62
N LEU A 211 -1.04 -15.99 9.40
CA LEU A 211 -1.03 -16.79 8.19
C LEU A 211 -0.21 -16.13 7.07
N GLY A 212 0.31 -16.96 6.19
CA GLY A 212 1.06 -16.55 5.02
C GLY A 212 2.48 -16.11 5.31
N GLU A 213 3.20 -15.77 4.26
CA GLU A 213 4.53 -15.19 4.33
C GLU A 213 4.46 -13.77 4.92
N PRO A 214 5.46 -13.35 5.70
CA PRO A 214 5.55 -11.96 6.11
C PRO A 214 5.77 -11.08 4.88
N LEU A 215 4.76 -10.31 4.51
CA LEU A 215 4.84 -9.28 3.48
C LEU A 215 4.99 -7.91 4.14
N SER A 216 5.55 -6.97 3.40
CA SER A 216 5.63 -5.56 3.78
C SER A 216 4.54 -4.76 3.06
N SER A 217 3.80 -3.94 3.78
CA SER A 217 3.10 -2.80 3.19
C SER A 217 4.11 -1.69 2.97
N ALA A 218 4.21 -1.17 1.76
CA ALA A 218 5.19 -0.16 1.38
C ALA A 218 4.61 0.77 0.31
N TRP A 219 5.23 1.91 0.09
CA TRP A 219 4.84 2.80 -0.99
C TRP A 219 5.47 2.37 -2.29
N ALA A 220 4.68 2.34 -3.35
CA ALA A 220 5.20 2.04 -4.67
C ALA A 220 5.43 3.32 -5.48
N VAL A 221 6.53 3.32 -6.24
CA VAL A 221 6.89 4.35 -7.21
C VAL A 221 7.19 3.69 -8.56
N ARG A 222 7.14 4.46 -9.63
CA ARG A 222 7.57 3.97 -10.95
C ARG A 222 9.03 3.57 -10.94
N LYS A 223 9.37 2.55 -11.70
CA LYS A 223 10.78 2.25 -11.98
C LYS A 223 11.45 3.47 -12.65
N GLY A 224 12.70 3.74 -12.26
CA GLY A 224 13.42 4.90 -12.74
C GLY A 224 13.13 6.21 -11.98
N SER A 225 12.59 6.13 -10.77
CA SER A 225 12.41 7.25 -9.82
C SER A 225 13.31 7.10 -8.58
N PRO A 226 14.65 6.99 -8.73
CA PRO A 226 15.55 6.68 -7.63
C PRO A 226 15.64 7.81 -6.58
N GLU A 227 15.52 9.08 -6.99
CA GLU A 227 15.57 10.21 -6.07
C GLU A 227 14.33 10.27 -5.17
N LEU A 228 13.15 10.04 -5.75
CA LEU A 228 11.89 9.97 -4.99
C LEU A 228 11.95 8.79 -4.01
N LEU A 229 12.36 7.61 -4.48
CA LEU A 229 12.45 6.42 -3.64
C LEU A 229 13.42 6.63 -2.47
N ALA A 230 14.62 7.14 -2.74
CA ALA A 230 15.61 7.41 -1.70
C ALA A 230 15.11 8.46 -0.68
N ALA A 231 14.38 9.48 -1.13
CA ALA A 231 13.79 10.48 -0.24
C ALA A 231 12.68 9.90 0.66
N LEU A 232 11.83 9.02 0.11
CA LEU A 232 10.79 8.31 0.87
C LEU A 232 11.43 7.39 1.92
N ASP A 233 12.46 6.64 1.54
CA ASP A 233 13.17 5.71 2.44
C ASP A 233 13.87 6.45 3.58
N ALA A 234 14.56 7.55 3.26
CA ALA A 234 15.20 8.40 4.27
C ALA A 234 14.18 8.99 5.25
N TYR A 235 13.06 9.46 4.75
CA TYR A 235 11.98 9.99 5.58
C TYR A 235 11.38 8.92 6.51
N LEU A 236 11.03 7.74 5.98
CA LEU A 236 10.50 6.65 6.79
C LEU A 236 11.51 6.18 7.82
N GLY A 237 12.79 6.06 7.46
CA GLY A 237 13.86 5.71 8.38
C GLY A 237 13.95 6.69 9.56
N GLN A 238 13.94 7.99 9.31
CA GLN A 238 13.97 9.02 10.36
C GLN A 238 12.69 8.99 11.22
N LEU A 239 11.52 8.90 10.58
CA LEU A 239 10.23 8.88 11.28
C LEU A 239 10.13 7.70 12.24
N ARG A 240 10.54 6.49 11.82
CA ARG A 240 10.46 5.26 12.61
C ARG A 240 11.34 5.30 13.87
N HIS A 241 12.44 6.02 13.85
CA HIS A 241 13.33 6.22 15.00
C HIS A 241 12.89 7.38 15.90
N SER A 242 11.81 8.08 15.56
CA SER A 242 11.30 9.20 16.33
C SER A 242 10.16 8.79 17.27
N SER A 243 9.95 9.58 18.35
CA SER A 243 8.78 9.43 19.23
C SER A 243 7.45 9.64 18.50
N ASN A 244 7.50 10.34 17.36
CA ASN A 244 6.34 10.61 16.53
C ASN A 244 5.75 9.33 15.94
N TRP A 245 6.60 8.35 15.59
CA TRP A 245 6.15 7.06 15.08
C TRP A 245 5.27 6.31 16.09
N SER A 246 5.75 6.13 17.31
CA SER A 246 4.96 5.46 18.36
C SER A 246 3.65 6.19 18.64
N ARG A 247 3.66 7.53 18.64
CA ARG A 247 2.44 8.34 18.81
C ARG A 247 1.45 8.13 17.67
N LEU A 248 1.90 8.07 16.41
CA LEU A 248 1.05 7.77 15.26
C LEU A 248 0.43 6.37 15.37
N LEU A 249 1.23 5.36 15.72
CA LEU A 249 0.72 4.00 15.90
C LEU A 249 -0.36 3.95 16.99
N VAL A 250 -0.13 4.57 18.14
CA VAL A 250 -1.13 4.63 19.23
C VAL A 250 -2.38 5.40 18.80
N LYS A 251 -2.19 6.55 18.12
CA LYS A 251 -3.31 7.39 17.64
C LYS A 251 -4.27 6.61 16.75
N TYR A 252 -3.75 5.85 15.80
CA TYR A 252 -4.57 5.20 14.79
C TYR A 252 -4.95 3.75 15.12
N PHE A 253 -4.07 3.01 15.80
CA PHE A 253 -4.25 1.56 16.00
C PHE A 253 -4.43 1.15 17.47
N GLY A 254 -4.26 2.07 18.41
CA GLY A 254 -4.40 1.79 19.85
C GLY A 254 -3.08 1.46 20.55
N ALA A 255 -3.14 1.37 21.88
CA ALA A 255 -1.95 1.26 22.74
C ALA A 255 -1.11 0.00 22.50
N ASP A 256 -1.74 -1.13 22.12
CA ASP A 256 -1.07 -2.41 21.88
C ASP A 256 -0.36 -2.49 20.52
N ALA A 257 -0.73 -1.61 19.59
CA ALA A 257 -0.24 -1.64 18.20
C ALA A 257 1.28 -1.48 18.07
N PRO A 258 1.97 -0.62 18.84
CA PRO A 258 3.43 -0.47 18.72
C PRO A 258 4.21 -1.77 18.99
N ALA A 259 3.68 -2.71 19.76
CA ALA A 259 4.34 -3.99 20.02
C ALA A 259 4.23 -4.97 18.83
N ILE A 260 3.21 -4.80 17.97
CA ILE A 260 2.86 -5.75 16.91
C ILE A 260 3.19 -5.17 15.52
N LEU A 261 3.03 -3.85 15.36
CA LEU A 261 3.25 -3.15 14.10
C LEU A 261 4.66 -2.56 13.97
N ARG A 262 5.57 -2.86 14.88
CA ARG A 262 7.00 -2.54 14.67
C ARG A 262 7.55 -3.46 13.59
N PRO A 263 8.27 -2.89 12.60
CA PRO A 263 8.96 -3.69 11.58
C PRO A 263 10.04 -4.54 12.19
#